data_d1e3d5caa40d0daf4588549f99982ebc
#
_entry.id   d1e3d5caa40d0daf4588549f99982ebc
#
_cell.length_a   1.000
_cell.length_b   1.000
_cell.length_c   1.000
_cell.angle_alpha   90.00
_cell.angle_beta   90.00
_cell.angle_gamma   90.00
#
_symmetry.space_group_name_H-M   'P 1'
#
loop_
_entity.id
_entity.type
_entity.pdbx_description
1 polymer ?
#
loop_
_entity_poly.entity_id
_entity_poly.type
_entity_poly.pdbx_seq_one_letter_code
_entity_poly.pdbx_strand_id
1 'polypeptide(L)'
;SELIHKTALDHEADICGFTAMDPLWIYQGYEVSEPTLVVLGFAQDYEMMKHAPPRPGNHYSNTEVRKQYNRGARASKQLANKIRQLGFNATPHHGPDAEALLMIPAAIAAGLGELGKHGSIINRRYGSNFRLAAVSTDMPLTPHSKDEFGADEFCINCQVCTNACPPGAI
;
A
#
# COMPACT_ATOMS: atom_id res chain seq x y z
N SER A 1 -17.17 -9.02 -3.42
CA SER A 1 -16.15 -7.94 -3.54
C SER A 1 -16.63 -6.63 -2.91
N GLU A 2 -17.85 -6.14 -3.25
CA GLU A 2 -18.37 -4.84 -2.77
C GLU A 2 -18.43 -4.71 -1.24
N LEU A 3 -18.90 -5.74 -0.53
CA LEU A 3 -18.93 -5.78 0.93
C LEU A 3 -17.52 -5.60 1.52
N ILE A 4 -16.53 -6.29 0.98
CA ILE A 4 -15.14 -6.23 1.49
C ILE A 4 -14.53 -4.86 1.19
N HIS A 5 -14.76 -4.30 0.00
CA HIS A 5 -14.31 -2.97 -0.36
C HIS A 5 -14.89 -1.91 0.59
N LYS A 6 -16.22 -1.94 0.82
CA LYS A 6 -16.89 -1.04 1.76
C LYS A 6 -16.34 -1.22 3.19
N THR A 7 -16.20 -2.47 3.64
CA THR A 7 -15.66 -2.75 4.98
C THR A 7 -14.25 -2.20 5.16
N ALA A 8 -13.38 -2.30 4.12
CA ALA A 8 -12.03 -1.75 4.17
C ALA A 8 -12.04 -0.23 4.36
N LEU A 9 -12.91 0.49 3.64
CA LEU A 9 -13.05 1.94 3.76
C LEU A 9 -13.67 2.35 5.10
N ASP A 10 -14.67 1.60 5.59
CA ASP A 10 -15.27 1.82 6.91
C ASP A 10 -14.27 1.58 8.06
N HIS A 11 -13.21 0.79 7.83
CA HIS A 11 -12.14 0.50 8.77
C HIS A 11 -10.86 1.30 8.50
N GLU A 12 -10.99 2.57 8.22
CA GLU A 12 -9.90 3.55 8.13
C GLU A 12 -9.03 3.49 6.86
N ALA A 13 -9.23 2.59 5.89
CA ALA A 13 -8.51 2.66 4.63
C ALA A 13 -9.02 3.82 3.77
N ASP A 14 -8.10 4.55 3.11
CA ASP A 14 -8.45 5.63 2.19
C ASP A 14 -8.66 5.12 0.76
N ILE A 15 -7.98 4.03 0.41
CA ILE A 15 -8.13 3.30 -0.86
C ILE A 15 -8.01 1.79 -0.63
N CYS A 16 -8.67 1.01 -1.48
CA CYS A 16 -8.68 -0.44 -1.41
C CYS A 16 -8.74 -1.05 -2.82
N GLY A 17 -7.98 -2.09 -3.06
CA GLY A 17 -8.01 -2.85 -4.31
C GLY A 17 -7.79 -4.34 -4.07
N PHE A 18 -8.16 -5.14 -5.07
CA PHE A 18 -8.05 -6.59 -5.03
C PHE A 18 -7.19 -7.10 -6.18
N THR A 19 -6.38 -8.12 -5.90
CA THR A 19 -5.59 -8.81 -6.92
C THR A 19 -5.43 -10.29 -6.57
N ALA A 20 -5.14 -11.12 -7.57
CA ALA A 20 -4.64 -12.47 -7.30
C ALA A 20 -3.25 -12.37 -6.66
N MET A 21 -2.92 -13.33 -5.79
CA MET A 21 -1.58 -13.45 -5.24
C MET A 21 -0.62 -13.91 -6.33
N ASP A 22 0.48 -13.18 -6.51
CA ASP A 22 1.61 -13.61 -7.33
C ASP A 22 2.72 -14.13 -6.40
N PRO A 23 3.16 -15.39 -6.54
CA PRO A 23 4.24 -15.96 -5.73
C PRO A 23 5.55 -15.17 -5.78
N LEU A 24 5.80 -14.40 -6.85
CA LEU A 24 6.98 -13.53 -6.98
C LEU A 24 7.00 -12.36 -6.00
N TRP A 25 5.88 -12.06 -5.36
CA TRP A 25 5.80 -11.02 -4.34
C TRP A 25 6.11 -11.51 -2.94
N ILE A 26 6.26 -12.83 -2.76
CA ILE A 26 6.55 -13.44 -1.46
C ILE A 26 8.07 -13.46 -1.26
N TYR A 27 8.54 -12.89 -0.16
CA TYR A 27 9.97 -12.93 0.18
C TYR A 27 10.44 -14.34 0.48
N GLN A 28 11.69 -14.62 0.13
CA GLN A 28 12.32 -15.92 0.40
C GLN A 28 12.26 -16.24 1.90
N GLY A 29 11.81 -17.44 2.23
CA GLY A 29 11.66 -17.93 3.61
C GLY A 29 10.27 -17.69 4.20
N TYR A 30 9.36 -17.06 3.46
CA TYR A 30 7.96 -16.90 3.85
C TYR A 30 7.04 -17.74 2.97
N GLU A 31 5.90 -18.10 3.52
CA GLU A 31 4.82 -18.79 2.81
C GLU A 31 3.52 -18.02 2.99
N VAL A 32 2.81 -17.80 1.88
CA VAL A 32 1.46 -17.24 1.86
C VAL A 32 0.64 -18.14 0.94
N SER A 33 -0.30 -18.87 1.51
CA SER A 33 -1.08 -19.87 0.78
C SER A 33 -2.37 -19.34 0.17
N GLU A 34 -2.83 -18.19 0.64
CA GLU A 34 -4.09 -17.58 0.22
C GLU A 34 -3.96 -16.96 -1.18
N PRO A 35 -4.87 -17.32 -2.11
CA PRO A 35 -4.73 -16.96 -3.53
C PRO A 35 -5.14 -15.54 -3.88
N THR A 36 -5.78 -14.82 -2.96
CA THR A 36 -6.28 -13.45 -3.17
C THR A 36 -5.65 -12.48 -2.19
N LEU A 37 -5.34 -11.29 -2.67
CA LEU A 37 -4.80 -10.20 -1.85
C LEU A 37 -5.73 -8.98 -1.91
N VAL A 38 -6.12 -8.49 -0.75
CA VAL A 38 -6.78 -7.19 -0.54
C VAL A 38 -5.70 -6.20 -0.14
N VAL A 39 -5.44 -5.20 -0.96
CA VAL A 39 -4.44 -4.16 -0.69
C VAL A 39 -5.13 -2.90 -0.23
N LEU A 40 -4.63 -2.32 0.86
CA LEU A 40 -5.15 -1.13 1.53
C LEU A 40 -4.13 0.00 1.46
N GLY A 41 -4.59 1.21 1.21
CA GLY A 41 -3.76 2.40 1.25
C GLY A 41 -4.26 3.42 2.28
N PHE A 42 -3.31 4.09 2.94
CA PHE A 42 -3.52 5.05 4.03
C PHE A 42 -2.81 6.35 3.70
N ALA A 43 -3.57 7.37 3.34
CA ALA A 43 -3.05 8.68 2.99
C ALA A 43 -2.33 9.33 4.17
N GLN A 44 -1.18 9.95 3.91
CA GLN A 44 -0.42 10.71 4.88
C GLN A 44 -0.81 12.19 4.80
N ASP A 45 -0.78 12.87 5.92
CA ASP A 45 -0.98 14.31 5.98
C ASP A 45 0.22 15.03 5.34
N TYR A 46 -0.04 15.78 4.26
CA TYR A 46 0.99 16.52 3.54
C TYR A 46 1.68 17.55 4.43
N GLU A 47 0.93 18.27 5.28
CA GLU A 47 1.49 19.28 6.18
C GLU A 47 2.50 18.70 7.17
N MET A 48 2.31 17.45 7.57
CA MET A 48 3.26 16.70 8.38
C MET A 48 4.44 16.18 7.56
N MET A 49 4.17 15.66 6.36
CA MET A 49 5.19 15.02 5.51
C MET A 49 6.13 16.01 4.83
N LYS A 50 5.73 17.26 4.57
CA LYS A 50 6.62 18.31 4.02
C LYS A 50 7.85 18.61 4.89
N HIS A 51 7.83 18.13 6.14
CA HIS A 51 8.97 18.23 7.07
C HIS A 51 9.96 17.06 6.98
N ALA A 52 9.81 16.16 5.99
CA ALA A 52 10.81 15.14 5.70
C ALA A 52 12.04 15.73 4.97
N PRO A 53 13.26 15.22 5.23
CA PRO A 53 13.62 14.25 6.27
C PRO A 53 13.52 14.86 7.67
N PRO A 54 13.35 14.02 8.71
CA PRO A 54 13.27 14.51 10.10
C PRO A 54 14.60 15.16 10.52
N ARG A 55 14.51 16.21 11.31
CA ARG A 55 15.65 16.95 11.86
C ARG A 55 15.57 16.97 13.38
N PRO A 56 16.66 17.19 14.12
CA PRO A 56 16.61 17.39 15.56
C PRO A 56 15.56 18.44 15.93
N GLY A 57 14.64 18.08 16.85
CA GLY A 57 13.53 18.95 17.28
C GLY A 57 12.31 18.98 16.33
N ASN A 58 12.38 18.34 15.16
CA ASN A 58 11.25 18.24 14.22
C ASN A 58 10.98 16.78 13.88
N HIS A 59 9.92 16.22 14.48
CA HIS A 59 9.52 14.82 14.33
C HIS A 59 8.17 14.64 13.60
N TYR A 60 7.65 15.68 12.95
CA TYR A 60 6.32 15.66 12.32
C TYR A 60 6.18 14.52 11.31
N SER A 61 7.11 14.38 10.37
CA SER A 61 7.05 13.31 9.36
C SER A 61 7.15 11.90 9.97
N ASN A 62 8.01 11.70 10.97
CA ASN A 62 8.11 10.42 11.69
C ASN A 62 6.81 10.08 12.43
N THR A 63 6.20 11.08 13.07
CA THR A 63 4.93 10.91 13.78
C THR A 63 3.82 10.50 12.81
N GLU A 64 3.75 11.15 11.65
CA GLU A 64 2.76 10.83 10.64
C GLU A 64 2.97 9.43 10.04
N VAL A 65 4.21 9.07 9.71
CA VAL A 65 4.54 7.72 9.22
C VAL A 65 4.09 6.64 10.21
N ARG A 66 4.42 6.81 11.50
CA ARG A 66 4.02 5.86 12.55
C ARG A 66 2.50 5.77 12.72
N LYS A 67 1.81 6.93 12.64
CA LYS A 67 0.34 6.98 12.68
C LYS A 67 -0.27 6.14 11.57
N GLN A 68 0.23 6.25 10.33
CA GLN A 68 -0.32 5.51 9.20
C GLN A 68 0.02 4.01 9.25
N TYR A 69 1.19 3.62 9.75
CA TYR A 69 1.47 2.20 10.01
C TYR A 69 0.53 1.61 11.07
N ASN A 70 0.23 2.37 12.14
CA ASN A 70 -0.72 1.93 13.16
C ASN A 70 -2.15 1.83 12.60
N ARG A 71 -2.58 2.76 11.71
CA ARG A 71 -3.86 2.66 10.99
C ARG A 71 -3.89 1.38 10.16
N GLY A 72 -2.85 1.13 9.36
CA GLY A 72 -2.74 -0.07 8.54
C GLY A 72 -2.82 -1.37 9.34
N ALA A 73 -2.14 -1.40 10.49
CA ALA A 73 -2.17 -2.56 11.39
C ALA A 73 -3.58 -2.81 11.97
N ARG A 74 -4.29 -1.77 12.37
CA ARG A 74 -5.67 -1.91 12.88
C ARG A 74 -6.62 -2.34 11.77
N ALA A 75 -6.61 -1.62 10.64
CA ALA A 75 -7.51 -1.87 9.52
C ALA A 75 -7.35 -3.27 8.93
N SER A 76 -6.11 -3.72 8.68
CA SER A 76 -5.85 -5.05 8.14
C SER A 76 -6.29 -6.16 9.10
N LYS A 77 -6.05 -6.01 10.41
CA LYS A 77 -6.52 -6.97 11.43
C LYS A 77 -8.05 -7.02 11.51
N GLN A 78 -8.72 -5.86 11.50
CA GLN A 78 -10.18 -5.79 11.55
C GLN A 78 -10.80 -6.41 10.29
N LEU A 79 -10.24 -6.10 9.11
CA LEU A 79 -10.69 -6.67 7.85
C LEU A 79 -10.48 -8.18 7.81
N ALA A 80 -9.31 -8.68 8.22
CA ALA A 80 -9.04 -10.11 8.32
C ALA A 80 -10.03 -10.82 9.26
N ASN A 81 -10.34 -10.20 10.41
CA ASN A 81 -11.35 -10.75 11.33
C ASN A 81 -12.75 -10.79 10.70
N LYS A 82 -13.11 -9.74 9.95
CA LYS A 82 -14.39 -9.72 9.23
C LYS A 82 -14.49 -10.82 8.18
N ILE A 83 -13.42 -11.04 7.40
CA ILE A 83 -13.33 -12.10 6.40
C ILE A 83 -13.44 -13.48 7.08
N ARG A 84 -12.77 -13.69 8.21
CA ARG A 84 -12.88 -14.94 8.98
C ARG A 84 -14.29 -15.19 9.52
N GLN A 85 -15.00 -14.14 9.95
CA GLN A 85 -16.43 -14.25 10.37
C GLN A 85 -17.34 -14.65 9.21
N LEU A 86 -16.94 -14.40 7.96
CA LEU A 86 -17.65 -14.85 6.76
C LEU A 86 -17.30 -16.29 6.35
N GLY A 87 -16.44 -16.98 7.11
CA GLY A 87 -16.07 -18.38 6.89
C GLY A 87 -14.85 -18.61 6.01
N PHE A 88 -14.05 -17.57 5.71
CA PHE A 88 -12.84 -17.66 4.90
C PHE A 88 -11.58 -17.50 5.74
N ASN A 89 -10.45 -18.06 5.26
CA ASN A 89 -9.15 -17.76 5.85
C ASN A 89 -8.71 -16.34 5.46
N ALA A 90 -7.99 -15.68 6.36
CA ALA A 90 -7.43 -14.37 6.08
C ALA A 90 -6.24 -14.08 6.98
N THR A 91 -5.17 -13.56 6.41
CA THR A 91 -3.93 -13.20 7.13
C THR A 91 -3.62 -11.72 6.89
N PRO A 92 -3.49 -10.90 7.96
CA PRO A 92 -3.15 -9.49 7.82
C PRO A 92 -1.63 -9.30 7.63
N HIS A 93 -1.25 -8.42 6.69
CA HIS A 93 0.13 -8.02 6.41
C HIS A 93 0.23 -6.50 6.59
N HIS A 94 1.07 -6.05 7.53
CA HIS A 94 1.14 -4.63 7.89
C HIS A 94 2.47 -4.27 8.56
N GLY A 95 2.66 -2.97 8.76
CA GLY A 95 3.77 -2.40 9.51
C GLY A 95 4.96 -2.08 8.62
N PRO A 96 6.03 -1.55 9.21
CA PRO A 96 7.27 -1.33 8.49
C PRO A 96 7.83 -2.65 7.95
N ASP A 97 7.54 -3.74 8.65
CA ASP A 97 7.92 -5.11 8.33
C ASP A 97 6.68 -5.84 7.81
N ALA A 98 6.24 -5.53 6.59
CA ALA A 98 5.26 -6.36 5.88
C ALA A 98 5.95 -7.68 5.47
N GLU A 99 6.56 -8.33 6.41
CA GLU A 99 7.63 -9.33 6.41
C GLU A 99 7.57 -10.33 5.26
N ALA A 100 6.36 -10.71 4.84
CA ALA A 100 6.17 -11.74 3.83
C ALA A 100 6.02 -11.20 2.40
N LEU A 101 5.65 -9.91 2.19
CA LEU A 101 5.15 -9.44 0.90
C LEU A 101 5.82 -8.17 0.37
N LEU A 102 6.13 -8.18 -0.93
CA LEU A 102 6.43 -6.99 -1.73
C LEU A 102 5.14 -6.21 -2.00
N MET A 103 4.87 -5.16 -1.22
CA MET A 103 3.60 -4.42 -1.26
C MET A 103 3.41 -3.57 -2.52
N ILE A 104 4.48 -3.02 -3.10
CA ILE A 104 4.38 -2.09 -4.24
C ILE A 104 3.84 -2.78 -5.49
N PRO A 105 4.42 -3.91 -5.98
CA PRO A 105 3.88 -4.59 -7.15
C PRO A 105 2.46 -5.11 -6.92
N ALA A 106 2.15 -5.57 -5.71
CA ALA A 106 0.80 -5.99 -5.35
C ALA A 106 -0.22 -4.83 -5.42
N ALA A 107 0.16 -3.64 -4.93
CA ALA A 107 -0.68 -2.46 -4.98
C ALA A 107 -0.93 -1.98 -6.43
N ILE A 108 0.08 -2.05 -7.30
CA ILE A 108 -0.06 -1.74 -8.73
C ILE A 108 -1.02 -2.74 -9.39
N ALA A 109 -0.85 -4.04 -9.13
CA ALA A 109 -1.72 -5.08 -9.67
C ALA A 109 -3.16 -4.94 -9.16
N ALA A 110 -3.36 -4.45 -7.94
CA ALA A 110 -4.67 -4.17 -7.34
C ALA A 110 -5.30 -2.83 -7.82
N GLY A 111 -4.67 -2.12 -8.77
CA GLY A 111 -5.20 -0.89 -9.34
C GLY A 111 -5.08 0.34 -8.43
N LEU A 112 -4.14 0.35 -7.49
CA LEU A 112 -3.95 1.48 -6.59
C LEU A 112 -3.04 2.58 -7.16
N GLY A 113 -2.43 2.36 -8.31
CA GLY A 113 -1.57 3.33 -8.99
C GLY A 113 -0.53 2.69 -9.90
N GLU A 114 0.43 3.50 -10.35
CA GLU A 114 1.54 3.09 -11.23
C GLU A 114 2.90 3.25 -10.55
N LEU A 115 3.91 2.57 -11.08
CA LEU A 115 5.28 2.71 -10.60
C LEU A 115 5.86 4.08 -10.96
N GLY A 116 6.32 4.80 -9.96
CA GLY A 116 7.05 6.05 -10.18
C GLY A 116 8.56 5.83 -10.36
N LYS A 117 9.24 6.78 -10.99
CA LYS A 117 10.71 6.76 -11.21
C LYS A 117 11.51 6.61 -9.90
N HIS A 118 10.97 7.06 -8.78
CA HIS A 118 11.56 6.92 -7.44
C HIS A 118 11.47 5.50 -6.85
N GLY A 119 10.95 4.50 -7.60
CA GLY A 119 10.83 3.12 -7.16
C GLY A 119 9.65 2.83 -6.22
N SER A 120 8.74 3.78 -6.04
CA SER A 120 7.51 3.59 -5.27
C SER A 120 6.27 3.82 -6.13
N ILE A 121 5.09 3.52 -5.57
CA ILE A 121 3.81 3.70 -6.27
C ILE A 121 3.37 5.17 -6.26
N ILE A 122 2.75 5.60 -7.34
CA ILE A 122 2.05 6.89 -7.49
C ILE A 122 0.55 6.61 -7.66
N ASN A 123 -0.28 7.17 -6.80
CA ASN A 123 -1.73 7.14 -6.89
C ASN A 123 -2.25 8.46 -7.46
N ARG A 124 -3.33 8.44 -8.26
CA ARG A 124 -3.92 9.65 -8.88
C ARG A 124 -4.30 10.73 -7.87
N ARG A 125 -4.77 10.33 -6.69
CA ARG A 125 -5.28 11.26 -5.67
C ARG A 125 -4.22 11.66 -4.64
N TYR A 126 -3.39 10.70 -4.24
CA TYR A 126 -2.48 10.88 -3.10
C TYR A 126 -1.00 10.97 -3.52
N GLY A 127 -0.69 10.87 -4.83
CA GLY A 127 0.69 10.80 -5.30
C GLY A 127 1.40 9.61 -4.65
N SER A 128 2.61 9.82 -4.15
CA SER A 128 3.36 8.80 -3.39
C SER A 128 3.18 8.95 -1.87
N ASN A 129 2.25 9.82 -1.43
CA ASN A 129 2.11 10.20 -0.02
C ASN A 129 1.10 9.32 0.71
N PHE A 130 1.32 8.02 0.72
CA PHE A 130 0.50 7.04 1.46
C PHE A 130 1.29 5.81 1.87
N ARG A 131 0.75 5.02 2.79
CA ARG A 131 1.31 3.74 3.26
C ARG A 131 0.40 2.61 2.86
N LEU A 132 0.96 1.41 2.79
CA LEU A 132 0.26 0.20 2.38
C LEU A 132 0.13 -0.79 3.55
N ALA A 133 -0.95 -1.55 3.53
CA ALA A 133 -1.15 -2.79 4.25
C ALA A 133 -1.95 -3.73 3.37
N ALA A 134 -2.02 -5.01 3.73
CA ALA A 134 -2.81 -5.96 2.97
C ALA A 134 -3.45 -7.03 3.85
N VAL A 135 -4.38 -7.78 3.25
CA VAL A 135 -4.94 -9.01 3.80
C VAL A 135 -4.92 -10.06 2.71
N SER A 136 -4.19 -11.17 2.91
CA SER A 136 -4.33 -12.36 2.05
C SER A 136 -5.54 -13.18 2.50
N THR A 137 -6.26 -13.80 1.55
CA THR A 137 -7.46 -14.57 1.83
C THR A 137 -7.74 -15.62 0.74
N ASP A 138 -8.42 -16.70 1.10
CA ASP A 138 -9.00 -17.66 0.18
C ASP A 138 -10.42 -17.26 -0.28
N MET A 139 -10.95 -16.13 0.21
CA MET A 139 -12.21 -15.58 -0.26
C MET A 139 -12.11 -15.21 -1.74
N PRO A 140 -13.05 -15.70 -2.60
CA PRO A 140 -13.04 -15.34 -4.02
C PRO A 140 -13.48 -13.88 -4.20
N LEU A 141 -12.51 -13.00 -4.50
CA LEU A 141 -12.74 -11.60 -4.81
C LEU A 141 -12.38 -11.34 -6.27
N THR A 142 -13.16 -10.49 -6.93
CA THR A 142 -12.89 -10.09 -8.32
C THR A 142 -11.71 -9.11 -8.32
N PRO A 143 -10.56 -9.44 -8.96
CA PRO A 143 -9.44 -8.52 -9.08
C PRO A 143 -9.85 -7.20 -9.74
N HIS A 144 -9.29 -6.11 -9.29
CA HIS A 144 -9.40 -4.83 -9.98
C HIS A 144 -8.48 -4.79 -11.21
N SER A 145 -8.84 -4.02 -12.20
CA SER A 145 -7.93 -3.68 -13.30
C SER A 145 -6.85 -2.71 -12.83
N LYS A 146 -5.68 -2.77 -13.45
CA LYS A 146 -4.61 -1.80 -13.21
C LYS A 146 -5.11 -0.39 -13.54
N ASP A 147 -4.67 0.59 -12.77
CA ASP A 147 -4.93 2.01 -13.03
C ASP A 147 -3.74 2.58 -13.84
N GLU A 148 -3.93 2.73 -15.14
CA GLU A 148 -2.90 3.25 -16.06
C GLU A 148 -3.23 4.71 -16.41
N PHE A 149 -2.36 5.64 -16.04
CA PHE A 149 -2.57 7.08 -16.23
C PHE A 149 -1.33 7.83 -16.73
N GLY A 150 -0.29 7.10 -17.12
CA GLY A 150 0.91 7.69 -17.73
C GLY A 150 1.89 8.27 -16.71
N ALA A 151 2.02 7.68 -15.53
CA ALA A 151 3.00 8.11 -14.52
C ALA A 151 4.43 8.07 -15.05
N ASP A 152 4.76 7.10 -15.91
CA ASP A 152 6.09 6.96 -16.51
C ASP A 152 6.40 8.14 -17.45
N GLU A 153 5.50 8.50 -18.35
CA GLU A 153 5.64 9.67 -19.23
C GLU A 153 5.74 10.98 -18.43
N PHE A 154 4.96 11.11 -17.38
CA PHE A 154 5.06 12.26 -16.48
C PHE A 154 6.42 12.31 -15.80
N CYS A 155 6.94 11.19 -15.31
CA CYS A 155 8.23 11.10 -14.62
C CYS A 155 9.42 11.46 -15.54
N ILE A 156 9.35 11.13 -16.83
CA ILE A 156 10.37 11.49 -17.83
C ILE A 156 10.57 13.02 -17.88
N ASN A 157 9.49 13.79 -17.76
CA ASN A 157 9.53 15.24 -17.82
C ASN A 157 9.73 15.92 -16.46
N CYS A 158 9.19 15.35 -15.39
CA CYS A 158 9.19 15.94 -14.06
C CYS A 158 10.57 16.04 -13.43
N GLN A 159 11.36 14.97 -13.44
CA GLN A 159 12.74 14.87 -12.95
C GLN A 159 12.99 15.30 -11.48
N VAL A 160 11.96 15.62 -10.70
CA VAL A 160 12.11 16.10 -9.30
C VAL A 160 12.87 15.10 -8.45
N CYS A 161 12.52 13.80 -8.53
CA CYS A 161 13.16 12.74 -7.76
C CYS A 161 14.63 12.55 -8.18
N THR A 162 14.93 12.61 -9.47
CA THR A 162 16.29 12.53 -10.02
C THR A 162 17.15 13.67 -9.50
N ASN A 163 16.65 14.91 -9.60
CA ASN A 163 17.40 16.10 -9.20
C ASN A 163 17.58 16.21 -7.67
N ALA A 164 16.68 15.63 -6.89
CA ALA A 164 16.72 15.65 -5.43
C ALA A 164 17.46 14.44 -4.82
N CYS A 165 17.85 13.45 -5.61
CA CYS A 165 18.47 12.23 -5.11
C CYS A 165 19.95 12.49 -4.71
N PRO A 166 20.33 12.40 -3.40
CA PRO A 166 21.67 12.73 -2.98
C PRO A 166 22.78 11.88 -3.64
N PRO A 167 22.61 10.54 -3.79
CA PRO A 167 23.59 9.70 -4.46
C PRO A 167 23.46 9.68 -5.98
N GLY A 168 22.47 10.36 -6.58
CA GLY A 168 22.21 10.33 -8.01
C GLY A 168 21.77 8.97 -8.54
N ALA A 169 21.05 8.19 -7.75
CA ALA A 169 20.65 6.82 -8.09
C ALA A 169 19.27 6.72 -8.80
N ILE A 170 18.56 7.84 -8.98
CA ILE A 170 17.25 7.92 -9.63
C ILE A 170 17.36 8.63 -10.98
#